data_d0e5259c7a338ff40e73b27357154561
#
_entry.id   d0e5259c7a338ff40e73b27357154561
#
_cell.length_a   1.000
_cell.length_b   1.000
_cell.length_c   1.000
_cell.angle_alpha   90.00
_cell.angle_beta   90.00
_cell.angle_gamma   90.00
#
_symmetry.space_group_name_H-M   'P 1'
#
loop_
_entity.id
_entity.type
_entity.pdbx_description
1 polymer ?
#
loop_
_entity_poly.entity_id
_entity_poly.type
_entity_poly.pdbx_seq_one_letter_code
_entity_poly.pdbx_strand_id
1 'polypeptide(L)'
;MAGGAVGVIVAHNPGRRRLLIALLFAGTALNYVDRQVLALLKPTLVATFGWDDVAFAHLGSAFQFTTAAALLLSGWLVDRFGVRRAYGVAVAAWSLAGMAHAVAASIAQFVGARVALAAAESVNTPAAVKAAARHLPLTERSMGLGLINTAPNIGAILTPLLIPPLALAFGWRAAFVVTGALGFAWLLAWWPATRWLDDEAPPATGEPGTVLPWRAVLGDRRTWAIAGAKGLTDMVWWFLLFWTPDLFARTFGLTQGRLGAPIALIYAMAALGAASSGALFPRLLARGMSVNRARKGSMLAYGCLILPVPLALQAGSPWVAALLIGLALFAHQGFSTNLFGFAADVVPVTRVATVVAVGAVCGNLAGMGMIELTGWSLSTGVGYWPMFALSASAYLLATGWIQLWVPVIRVDPAG
;
A
#
# COMPACT_ATOMS: atom_id res chain seq x y z
N MET A 1 36.12 -28.14 -4.91
CA MET A 1 35.35 -26.94 -5.31
C MET A 1 33.89 -27.32 -5.30
N ALA A 2 33.23 -27.19 -4.15
CA ALA A 2 31.80 -27.46 -4.02
C ALA A 2 31.14 -26.12 -3.72
N GLY A 3 30.48 -25.56 -4.74
CA GLY A 3 29.63 -24.38 -4.57
C GLY A 3 28.45 -24.74 -3.70
N GLY A 4 28.42 -24.24 -2.47
CA GLY A 4 27.31 -24.35 -1.55
C GLY A 4 26.08 -23.63 -2.12
N ALA A 5 25.18 -24.37 -2.75
CA ALA A 5 23.85 -23.91 -3.07
C ALA A 5 23.16 -23.57 -1.76
N VAL A 6 22.83 -22.29 -1.55
CA VAL A 6 21.90 -21.86 -0.49
C VAL A 6 20.62 -22.64 -0.72
N GLY A 7 20.38 -23.65 0.11
CA GLY A 7 19.24 -24.55 -0.02
C GLY A 7 17.95 -23.76 0.16
N VAL A 8 17.30 -23.42 -0.95
CA VAL A 8 15.90 -22.97 -0.95
C VAL A 8 15.08 -24.16 -0.49
N ILE A 9 14.61 -24.12 0.76
CA ILE A 9 13.72 -25.16 1.30
C ILE A 9 12.34 -24.95 0.65
N VAL A 10 12.16 -25.52 -0.52
CA VAL A 10 10.87 -25.48 -1.22
C VAL A 10 9.93 -26.47 -0.56
N ALA A 11 8.79 -26.00 -0.10
CA ALA A 11 7.73 -26.91 0.35
C ALA A 11 7.39 -27.90 -0.77
N HIS A 12 7.72 -29.17 -0.59
CA HIS A 12 7.50 -30.21 -1.61
C HIS A 12 6.02 -30.43 -1.95
N ASN A 13 5.09 -30.04 -1.04
CA ASN A 13 3.66 -30.19 -1.23
C ASN A 13 3.02 -28.96 -1.90
N PRO A 14 2.52 -29.07 -3.15
CA PRO A 14 1.85 -27.96 -3.86
C PRO A 14 0.64 -27.40 -3.10
N GLY A 15 -0.08 -28.24 -2.34
CA GLY A 15 -1.22 -27.81 -1.52
C GLY A 15 -0.80 -26.83 -0.42
N ARG A 16 0.31 -27.12 0.27
CA ARG A 16 0.86 -26.21 1.31
C ARG A 16 1.27 -24.87 0.73
N ARG A 17 1.87 -24.85 -0.46
CA ARG A 17 2.26 -23.61 -1.15
C ARG A 17 1.04 -22.76 -1.52
N ARG A 18 0.01 -23.37 -2.12
CA ARG A 18 -1.25 -22.68 -2.48
C ARG A 18 -1.93 -22.11 -1.23
N LEU A 19 -1.98 -22.89 -0.16
CA LEU A 19 -2.57 -22.45 1.11
C LEU A 19 -1.78 -21.28 1.70
N LEU A 20 -0.44 -21.33 1.67
CA LEU A 20 0.41 -20.22 2.13
C LEU A 20 0.12 -18.92 1.32
N ILE A 21 0.08 -19.01 -0.01
CA ILE A 21 -0.25 -17.86 -0.87
C ILE A 21 -1.65 -17.32 -0.54
N ALA A 22 -2.65 -18.19 -0.36
CA ALA A 22 -4.01 -17.79 -0.02
C ALA A 22 -4.07 -17.08 1.34
N LEU A 23 -3.35 -17.57 2.36
CA LEU A 23 -3.27 -16.94 3.67
C LEU A 23 -2.54 -15.59 3.63
N LEU A 24 -1.43 -15.50 2.89
CA LEU A 24 -0.72 -14.23 2.70
C LEU A 24 -1.59 -13.20 1.95
N PHE A 25 -2.30 -13.64 0.93
CA PHE A 25 -3.27 -12.83 0.21
C PHE A 25 -4.39 -12.33 1.14
N ALA A 26 -5.02 -13.22 1.88
CA ALA A 26 -6.11 -12.87 2.80
C ALA A 26 -5.63 -11.92 3.92
N GLY A 27 -4.46 -12.18 4.53
CA GLY A 27 -3.88 -11.30 5.54
C GLY A 27 -3.56 -9.91 5.00
N THR A 28 -3.04 -9.82 3.77
CA THR A 28 -2.76 -8.54 3.11
C THR A 28 -4.06 -7.80 2.74
N ALA A 29 -5.11 -8.52 2.33
CA ALA A 29 -6.42 -7.91 2.08
C ALA A 29 -7.04 -7.35 3.37
N LEU A 30 -6.99 -8.10 4.48
CA LEU A 30 -7.45 -7.65 5.80
C LEU A 30 -6.70 -6.39 6.26
N ASN A 31 -5.38 -6.36 6.09
CA ASN A 31 -4.56 -5.19 6.41
C ASN A 31 -5.09 -3.91 5.72
N TYR A 32 -5.49 -4.00 4.45
CA TYR A 32 -6.06 -2.87 3.71
C TYR A 32 -7.50 -2.55 4.11
N VAL A 33 -8.28 -3.54 4.54
CA VAL A 33 -9.59 -3.31 5.14
C VAL A 33 -9.46 -2.41 6.37
N ASP A 34 -8.59 -2.78 7.32
CA ASP A 34 -8.40 -2.05 8.57
C ASP A 34 -7.94 -0.59 8.36
N ARG A 35 -7.14 -0.34 7.34
CA ARG A 35 -6.70 1.02 6.97
C ARG A 35 -7.84 1.94 6.56
N GLN A 36 -8.84 1.42 5.86
CA GLN A 36 -9.92 2.22 5.27
C GLN A 36 -11.12 2.42 6.20
N VAL A 37 -11.31 1.58 7.22
CA VAL A 37 -12.47 1.66 8.13
C VAL A 37 -12.64 3.08 8.68
N LEU A 38 -11.56 3.69 9.17
CA LEU A 38 -11.60 5.02 9.77
C LEU A 38 -12.06 6.09 8.76
N ALA A 39 -11.53 6.05 7.54
CA ALA A 39 -11.87 7.01 6.49
C ALA A 39 -13.35 6.93 6.08
N LEU A 40 -13.87 5.71 5.95
CA LEU A 40 -15.28 5.48 5.63
C LEU A 40 -16.23 5.90 6.74
N LEU A 41 -15.79 5.82 8.00
CA LEU A 41 -16.56 6.20 9.17
C LEU A 41 -16.44 7.68 9.54
N LYS A 42 -15.61 8.48 8.83
CA LYS A 42 -15.37 9.89 9.17
C LYS A 42 -16.66 10.68 9.40
N PRO A 43 -17.68 10.65 8.52
CA PRO A 43 -18.89 11.42 8.73
C PRO A 43 -19.58 11.07 10.07
N THR A 44 -19.62 9.79 10.41
CA THR A 44 -20.23 9.29 11.67
C THR A 44 -19.39 9.67 12.88
N LEU A 45 -18.06 9.55 12.80
CA LEU A 45 -17.15 9.86 13.92
C LEU A 45 -17.13 11.37 14.21
N VAL A 46 -17.08 12.20 13.17
CA VAL A 46 -17.16 13.67 13.29
C VAL A 46 -18.48 14.07 13.94
N ALA A 47 -19.61 13.49 13.52
CA ALA A 47 -20.91 13.75 14.13
C ALA A 47 -20.97 13.28 15.59
N THR A 48 -20.29 12.19 15.94
CA THR A 48 -20.31 11.60 17.29
C THR A 48 -19.42 12.36 18.28
N PHE A 49 -18.22 12.79 17.84
CA PHE A 49 -17.19 13.34 18.72
C PHE A 49 -16.96 14.84 18.54
N GLY A 50 -17.55 15.47 17.54
CA GLY A 50 -17.35 16.89 17.23
C GLY A 50 -15.95 17.24 16.73
N TRP A 51 -15.23 16.28 16.13
CA TRP A 51 -13.88 16.53 15.62
C TRP A 51 -13.89 17.45 14.41
N ASP A 52 -12.92 18.34 14.34
CA ASP A 52 -12.63 19.12 13.14
C ASP A 52 -11.77 18.33 12.13
N ASP A 53 -11.53 18.93 10.99
CA ASP A 53 -10.76 18.32 9.91
C ASP A 53 -9.28 18.15 10.26
N VAL A 54 -8.73 19.03 11.10
CA VAL A 54 -7.34 18.95 11.56
C VAL A 54 -7.16 17.77 12.51
N ALA A 55 -8.06 17.62 13.49
CA ALA A 55 -8.04 16.49 14.41
C ALA A 55 -8.16 15.15 13.65
N PHE A 56 -9.02 15.10 12.63
CA PHE A 56 -9.15 13.90 11.78
C PHE A 56 -7.90 13.65 10.93
N ALA A 57 -7.27 14.69 10.38
CA ALA A 57 -6.02 14.58 9.64
C ALA A 57 -4.90 13.97 10.51
N HIS A 58 -4.79 14.39 11.78
CA HIS A 58 -3.81 13.82 12.71
C HIS A 58 -3.92 12.31 12.90
N LEU A 59 -5.12 11.74 12.80
CA LEU A 59 -5.31 10.28 12.85
C LEU A 59 -4.67 9.57 11.66
N GLY A 60 -4.82 10.13 10.46
CA GLY A 60 -4.19 9.63 9.25
C GLY A 60 -2.68 9.81 9.25
N SER A 61 -2.22 10.98 9.68
CA SER A 61 -0.81 11.34 9.75
C SER A 61 -0.04 10.52 10.77
N ALA A 62 -0.61 10.29 11.96
CA ALA A 62 -0.03 9.41 12.97
C ALA A 62 0.18 8.00 12.44
N PHE A 63 -0.78 7.50 11.66
CA PHE A 63 -0.67 6.20 11.00
C PHE A 63 0.49 6.18 9.98
N GLN A 64 0.57 7.16 9.10
CA GLN A 64 1.60 7.22 8.05
C GLN A 64 3.00 7.39 8.63
N PHE A 65 3.16 8.28 9.60
CA PHE A 65 4.43 8.47 10.30
C PHE A 65 4.90 7.19 10.97
N THR A 66 3.99 6.55 11.73
CA THR A 66 4.31 5.30 12.43
C THR A 66 4.65 4.17 11.45
N THR A 67 3.91 4.06 10.34
CA THR A 67 4.23 3.08 9.29
C THR A 67 5.62 3.32 8.73
N ALA A 68 5.98 4.58 8.40
CA ALA A 68 7.31 4.93 7.90
C ALA A 68 8.43 4.53 8.89
N ALA A 69 8.26 4.83 10.18
CA ALA A 69 9.21 4.49 11.22
C ALA A 69 9.30 2.96 11.45
N ALA A 70 8.15 2.29 11.53
CA ALA A 70 8.09 0.86 11.82
C ALA A 70 8.58 -0.02 10.66
N LEU A 71 8.49 0.43 9.41
CA LEU A 71 9.07 -0.25 8.24
C LEU A 71 10.57 -0.48 8.37
N LEU A 72 11.28 0.40 9.06
CA LEU A 72 12.73 0.26 9.29
C LEU A 72 13.07 -0.93 10.20
N LEU A 73 12.14 -1.32 11.07
CA LEU A 73 12.32 -2.41 12.05
C LEU A 73 11.63 -3.70 11.64
N SER A 74 10.58 -3.61 10.82
CA SER A 74 9.71 -4.75 10.48
C SER A 74 10.45 -5.88 9.77
N GLY A 75 11.39 -5.56 8.89
CA GLY A 75 12.25 -6.55 8.24
C GLY A 75 13.10 -7.33 9.24
N TRP A 76 13.74 -6.61 10.17
CA TRP A 76 14.54 -7.23 11.25
C TRP A 76 13.69 -8.14 12.16
N LEU A 77 12.47 -7.72 12.51
CA LEU A 77 11.54 -8.56 13.28
C LEU A 77 11.25 -9.89 12.57
N VAL A 78 10.95 -9.83 11.27
CA VAL A 78 10.68 -11.02 10.46
C VAL A 78 11.94 -11.90 10.32
N ASP A 79 13.11 -11.30 10.24
CA ASP A 79 14.38 -12.03 10.17
C ASP A 79 14.72 -12.72 11.50
N ARG A 80 14.49 -12.04 12.62
CA ARG A 80 14.82 -12.53 13.97
C ARG A 80 13.88 -13.63 14.45
N PHE A 81 12.56 -13.49 14.22
CA PHE A 81 11.55 -14.39 14.80
C PHE A 81 10.95 -15.38 13.80
N GLY A 82 11.34 -15.29 12.52
CA GLY A 82 10.77 -16.08 11.44
C GLY A 82 9.39 -15.59 10.98
N VAL A 83 9.03 -15.94 9.75
CA VAL A 83 7.78 -15.47 9.12
C VAL A 83 6.55 -15.88 9.94
N ARG A 84 6.46 -17.14 10.36
CA ARG A 84 5.27 -17.67 11.03
C ARG A 84 4.94 -16.91 12.31
N ARG A 85 5.92 -16.75 13.20
CA ARG A 85 5.73 -16.08 14.50
C ARG A 85 5.59 -14.57 14.34
N ALA A 86 6.49 -13.94 13.59
CA ALA A 86 6.46 -12.49 13.39
C ALA A 86 5.13 -12.05 12.76
N TYR A 87 4.69 -12.73 11.72
CA TYR A 87 3.44 -12.37 11.05
C TYR A 87 2.21 -12.71 11.89
N GLY A 88 2.15 -13.88 12.54
CA GLY A 88 1.04 -14.25 13.42
C GLY A 88 0.87 -13.29 14.59
N VAL A 89 1.98 -12.92 15.28
CA VAL A 89 1.95 -11.94 16.37
C VAL A 89 1.55 -10.55 15.86
N ALA A 90 2.06 -10.14 14.70
CA ALA A 90 1.67 -8.87 14.09
C ALA A 90 0.17 -8.81 13.77
N VAL A 91 -0.40 -9.88 13.18
CA VAL A 91 -1.86 -9.97 12.93
C VAL A 91 -2.66 -9.88 14.23
N ALA A 92 -2.25 -10.61 15.28
CA ALA A 92 -2.91 -10.51 16.58
C ALA A 92 -2.86 -9.07 17.14
N ALA A 93 -1.68 -8.44 17.07
CA ALA A 93 -1.48 -7.08 17.58
C ALA A 93 -2.30 -6.05 16.79
N TRP A 94 -2.30 -6.11 15.45
CA TRP A 94 -3.10 -5.16 14.69
C TRP A 94 -4.61 -5.39 14.83
N SER A 95 -5.05 -6.66 14.98
CA SER A 95 -6.45 -6.97 15.23
C SER A 95 -6.93 -6.39 16.56
N LEU A 96 -6.12 -6.51 17.63
CA LEU A 96 -6.40 -5.87 18.91
C LEU A 96 -6.40 -4.34 18.81
N ALA A 97 -5.43 -3.77 18.11
CA ALA A 97 -5.35 -2.33 17.86
C ALA A 97 -6.54 -1.82 17.03
N GLY A 98 -6.97 -2.59 16.02
CA GLY A 98 -8.20 -2.33 15.28
C GLY A 98 -9.42 -2.29 16.19
N MET A 99 -9.60 -3.33 17.00
CA MET A 99 -10.71 -3.42 17.96
C MET A 99 -10.64 -2.32 19.04
N ALA A 100 -9.45 -1.85 19.43
CA ALA A 100 -9.29 -0.79 20.41
C ALA A 100 -9.97 0.53 19.98
N HIS A 101 -10.14 0.78 18.69
CA HIS A 101 -10.90 1.93 18.20
C HIS A 101 -12.37 1.88 18.63
N ALA A 102 -12.95 0.68 18.81
CA ALA A 102 -14.34 0.53 19.21
C ALA A 102 -14.60 1.01 20.65
N VAL A 103 -13.60 0.98 21.51
CA VAL A 103 -13.71 1.43 22.92
C VAL A 103 -13.11 2.83 23.12
N ALA A 104 -12.51 3.41 22.10
CA ALA A 104 -11.93 4.74 22.17
C ALA A 104 -13.03 5.81 22.31
N ALA A 105 -12.84 6.73 23.25
CA ALA A 105 -13.76 7.81 23.59
C ALA A 105 -13.14 9.22 23.39
N SER A 106 -11.87 9.30 23.03
CA SER A 106 -11.15 10.57 22.78
C SER A 106 -10.23 10.48 21.60
N ILE A 107 -9.88 11.62 21.01
CA ILE A 107 -8.94 11.73 19.89
C ILE A 107 -7.58 11.08 20.24
N ALA A 108 -7.09 11.29 21.46
CA ALA A 108 -5.83 10.71 21.91
C ALA A 108 -5.86 9.18 21.95
N GLN A 109 -6.98 8.58 22.35
CA GLN A 109 -7.15 7.13 22.34
C GLN A 109 -7.22 6.59 20.90
N PHE A 110 -7.89 7.29 19.99
CA PHE A 110 -7.89 6.95 18.57
C PHE A 110 -6.49 7.06 17.97
N VAL A 111 -5.71 8.12 18.29
CA VAL A 111 -4.32 8.25 17.86
C VAL A 111 -3.48 7.10 18.39
N GLY A 112 -3.60 6.75 19.67
CA GLY A 112 -2.91 5.61 20.28
C GLY A 112 -3.21 4.29 19.56
N ALA A 113 -4.50 4.03 19.30
CA ALA A 113 -4.94 2.84 18.56
C ALA A 113 -4.40 2.84 17.11
N ARG A 114 -4.38 4.01 16.41
CA ARG A 114 -3.80 4.16 15.05
C ARG A 114 -2.30 3.90 15.03
N VAL A 115 -1.57 4.41 16.02
CA VAL A 115 -0.12 4.15 16.16
C VAL A 115 0.15 2.66 16.38
N ALA A 116 -0.58 2.03 17.30
CA ALA A 116 -0.45 0.59 17.56
C ALA A 116 -0.79 -0.25 16.31
N LEU A 117 -1.87 0.12 15.60
CA LEU A 117 -2.29 -0.52 14.36
C LEU A 117 -1.19 -0.42 13.28
N ALA A 118 -0.70 0.79 13.01
CA ALA A 118 0.31 1.06 12.00
C ALA A 118 1.63 0.33 12.27
N ALA A 119 2.08 0.32 13.52
CA ALA A 119 3.30 -0.37 13.94
C ALA A 119 3.20 -1.89 13.68
N ALA A 120 2.09 -2.50 14.04
CA ALA A 120 1.87 -3.93 13.83
C ALA A 120 1.69 -4.27 12.34
N GLU A 121 0.92 -3.48 11.60
CA GLU A 121 0.66 -3.67 10.18
C GLU A 121 1.90 -3.56 9.28
N SER A 122 2.93 -2.81 9.71
CA SER A 122 4.18 -2.64 8.96
C SER A 122 4.91 -3.96 8.68
N VAL A 123 4.66 -5.00 9.47
CA VAL A 123 5.25 -6.34 9.34
C VAL A 123 4.66 -7.11 8.14
N ASN A 124 3.45 -6.77 7.66
CA ASN A 124 2.74 -7.50 6.62
C ASN A 124 3.58 -7.69 5.34
N THR A 125 4.05 -6.62 4.74
CA THR A 125 4.78 -6.68 3.45
C THR A 125 6.11 -7.42 3.56
N PRO A 126 7.01 -7.14 4.52
CA PRO A 126 8.24 -7.90 4.69
C PRO A 126 8.00 -9.40 4.94
N ALA A 127 7.00 -9.74 5.75
CA ALA A 127 6.65 -11.12 6.03
C ALA A 127 6.16 -11.86 4.78
N ALA A 128 5.27 -11.24 4.01
CA ALA A 128 4.72 -11.83 2.78
C ALA A 128 5.81 -12.03 1.71
N VAL A 129 6.67 -11.04 1.51
CA VAL A 129 7.79 -11.13 0.55
C VAL A 129 8.78 -12.22 0.97
N LYS A 130 9.16 -12.26 2.25
CA LYS A 130 10.10 -13.27 2.77
C LYS A 130 9.50 -14.67 2.70
N ALA A 131 8.22 -14.84 3.03
CA ALA A 131 7.52 -16.12 2.91
C ALA A 131 7.55 -16.62 1.47
N ALA A 132 7.18 -15.78 0.51
CA ALA A 132 7.18 -16.13 -0.90
C ALA A 132 8.60 -16.44 -1.42
N ALA A 133 9.60 -15.63 -1.04
CA ALA A 133 10.98 -15.82 -1.47
C ALA A 133 11.59 -17.12 -0.96
N ARG A 134 11.23 -17.55 0.26
CA ARG A 134 11.81 -18.73 0.91
C ARG A 134 11.11 -20.04 0.54
N HIS A 135 9.77 -20.00 0.39
CA HIS A 135 8.96 -21.21 0.32
C HIS A 135 8.37 -21.51 -1.07
N LEU A 136 8.46 -20.54 -2.00
CA LEU A 136 8.02 -20.75 -3.37
C LEU A 136 9.21 -21.05 -4.29
N PRO A 137 9.08 -22.06 -5.19
CA PRO A 137 10.09 -22.29 -6.22
C PRO A 137 10.20 -21.06 -7.13
N LEU A 138 11.36 -20.86 -7.74
CA LEU A 138 11.60 -19.71 -8.64
C LEU A 138 10.54 -19.54 -9.71
N THR A 139 10.03 -20.64 -10.25
CA THR A 139 8.98 -20.70 -11.27
C THR A 139 7.62 -20.19 -10.80
N GLU A 140 7.29 -20.33 -9.51
CA GLU A 140 6.01 -19.92 -8.92
C GLU A 140 6.12 -18.58 -8.15
N ARG A 141 7.33 -18.14 -7.81
CA ARG A 141 7.59 -16.98 -6.95
C ARG A 141 7.01 -15.68 -7.51
N SER A 142 7.26 -15.41 -8.78
CA SER A 142 6.77 -14.18 -9.43
C SER A 142 5.24 -14.14 -9.49
N MET A 143 4.61 -15.27 -9.80
CA MET A 143 3.15 -15.40 -9.83
C MET A 143 2.56 -15.26 -8.41
N GLY A 144 3.16 -15.91 -7.40
CA GLY A 144 2.72 -15.83 -6.01
C GLY A 144 2.81 -14.41 -5.46
N LEU A 145 3.93 -13.71 -5.68
CA LEU A 145 4.09 -12.30 -5.28
C LEU A 145 3.13 -11.38 -6.04
N GLY A 146 2.92 -11.62 -7.34
CA GLY A 146 1.94 -10.88 -8.13
C GLY A 146 0.53 -11.03 -7.57
N LEU A 147 0.13 -12.23 -7.20
CA LEU A 147 -1.17 -12.50 -6.60
C LEU A 147 -1.31 -11.78 -5.24
N ILE A 148 -0.31 -11.90 -4.36
CA ILE A 148 -0.31 -11.20 -3.06
C ILE A 148 -0.41 -9.68 -3.25
N ASN A 149 0.27 -9.12 -4.25
CA ASN A 149 0.22 -7.68 -4.56
C ASN A 149 -1.13 -7.20 -5.11
N THR A 150 -2.05 -8.11 -5.49
CA THR A 150 -3.43 -7.72 -5.84
C THR A 150 -4.34 -7.63 -4.61
N ALA A 151 -3.96 -8.23 -3.48
CA ALA A 151 -4.76 -8.28 -2.27
C ALA A 151 -5.13 -6.89 -1.71
N PRO A 152 -4.26 -5.86 -1.71
CA PRO A 152 -4.61 -4.50 -1.36
C PRO A 152 -5.82 -3.95 -2.11
N ASN A 153 -5.88 -4.19 -3.42
CA ASN A 153 -7.00 -3.71 -4.24
C ASN A 153 -8.31 -4.44 -3.88
N ILE A 154 -8.24 -5.73 -3.59
CA ILE A 154 -9.42 -6.50 -3.17
C ILE A 154 -9.91 -6.00 -1.81
N GLY A 155 -9.02 -5.81 -0.83
CA GLY A 155 -9.37 -5.18 0.45
C GLY A 155 -10.02 -3.81 0.25
N ALA A 156 -9.42 -2.97 -0.59
CA ALA A 156 -9.90 -1.63 -0.88
C ALA A 156 -11.28 -1.60 -1.57
N ILE A 157 -11.62 -2.61 -2.38
CA ILE A 157 -12.94 -2.76 -3.00
C ILE A 157 -13.97 -3.26 -1.98
N LEU A 158 -13.61 -4.25 -1.17
CA LEU A 158 -14.53 -4.88 -0.22
C LEU A 158 -14.92 -3.96 0.93
N THR A 159 -13.97 -3.16 1.43
CA THR A 159 -14.20 -2.31 2.61
C THR A 159 -15.37 -1.34 2.43
N PRO A 160 -15.47 -0.54 1.35
CA PRO A 160 -16.58 0.38 1.17
C PRO A 160 -17.93 -0.31 0.93
N LEU A 161 -17.92 -1.58 0.53
CA LEU A 161 -19.15 -2.37 0.38
C LEU A 161 -19.60 -3.00 1.71
N LEU A 162 -18.68 -3.30 2.62
CA LEU A 162 -18.95 -4.00 3.88
C LEU A 162 -19.14 -3.05 5.07
N ILE A 163 -18.31 -2.01 5.19
CA ILE A 163 -18.28 -1.16 6.38
C ILE A 163 -19.51 -0.26 6.52
N PRO A 164 -19.99 0.44 5.48
CA PRO A 164 -21.16 1.28 5.63
C PRO A 164 -22.43 0.53 6.05
N PRO A 165 -22.82 -0.61 5.42
CA PRO A 165 -23.96 -1.40 5.88
C PRO A 165 -23.80 -1.92 7.31
N LEU A 166 -22.60 -2.38 7.67
CA LEU A 166 -22.30 -2.86 9.01
C LEU A 166 -22.45 -1.76 10.07
N ALA A 167 -21.93 -0.56 9.77
CA ALA A 167 -22.03 0.58 10.65
C ALA A 167 -23.47 1.08 10.83
N LEU A 168 -24.28 0.99 9.79
CA LEU A 168 -25.71 1.35 9.84
C LEU A 168 -26.51 0.35 10.66
N ALA A 169 -26.24 -0.95 10.52
CA ALA A 169 -26.99 -2.01 11.21
C ALA A 169 -26.62 -2.14 12.69
N PHE A 170 -25.33 -2.02 13.02
CA PHE A 170 -24.79 -2.35 14.35
C PHE A 170 -24.00 -1.20 15.01
N GLY A 171 -23.97 -0.03 14.36
CA GLY A 171 -23.19 1.13 14.82
C GLY A 171 -21.72 1.07 14.40
N TRP A 172 -21.07 2.23 14.41
CA TRP A 172 -19.69 2.39 13.94
C TRP A 172 -18.66 1.54 14.72
N ARG A 173 -18.93 1.28 16.01
CA ARG A 173 -18.05 0.43 16.84
C ARG A 173 -17.98 -1.00 16.33
N ALA A 174 -19.09 -1.53 15.85
CA ALA A 174 -19.14 -2.88 15.29
C ALA A 174 -18.23 -3.06 14.08
N ALA A 175 -18.04 -2.02 13.26
CA ALA A 175 -17.13 -2.06 12.12
C ALA A 175 -15.69 -2.40 12.57
N PHE A 176 -15.18 -1.75 13.61
CA PHE A 176 -13.84 -2.02 14.15
C PHE A 176 -13.75 -3.39 14.86
N VAL A 177 -14.79 -3.81 15.57
CA VAL A 177 -14.81 -5.12 16.21
C VAL A 177 -14.83 -6.24 15.19
N VAL A 178 -15.64 -6.13 14.15
CA VAL A 178 -15.77 -7.16 13.12
C VAL A 178 -14.50 -7.29 12.30
N THR A 179 -13.88 -6.17 11.87
CA THR A 179 -12.63 -6.26 11.12
C THR A 179 -11.50 -6.86 11.94
N GLY A 180 -11.34 -6.46 13.20
CA GLY A 180 -10.39 -7.09 14.11
C GLY A 180 -10.69 -8.58 14.37
N ALA A 181 -11.96 -8.96 14.49
CA ALA A 181 -12.37 -10.36 14.66
C ALA A 181 -12.02 -11.21 13.44
N LEU A 182 -12.11 -10.65 12.23
CA LEU A 182 -11.66 -11.33 11.00
C LEU A 182 -10.16 -11.65 11.03
N GLY A 183 -9.33 -10.77 11.62
CA GLY A 183 -7.92 -11.04 11.85
C GLY A 183 -7.69 -12.22 12.81
N PHE A 184 -8.47 -12.34 13.88
CA PHE A 184 -8.41 -13.51 14.75
C PHE A 184 -8.93 -14.79 14.07
N ALA A 185 -9.98 -14.70 13.26
CA ALA A 185 -10.43 -15.83 12.44
C ALA A 185 -9.33 -16.27 11.47
N TRP A 186 -8.61 -15.33 10.87
CA TRP A 186 -7.45 -15.64 10.04
C TRP A 186 -6.34 -16.33 10.85
N LEU A 187 -6.07 -15.92 12.08
CA LEU A 187 -5.08 -16.56 12.97
C LEU A 187 -5.42 -18.01 13.29
N LEU A 188 -6.71 -18.32 13.46
CA LEU A 188 -7.16 -19.72 13.65
C LEU A 188 -6.80 -20.61 12.44
N ALA A 189 -6.76 -20.06 11.24
CA ALA A 189 -6.29 -20.75 10.05
C ALA A 189 -4.75 -20.72 9.93
N TRP A 190 -4.12 -19.58 10.25
CA TRP A 190 -2.68 -19.38 10.10
C TRP A 190 -1.85 -20.34 10.94
N TRP A 191 -2.11 -20.43 12.25
CA TRP A 191 -1.31 -21.20 13.17
C TRP A 191 -1.22 -22.69 12.85
N PRO A 192 -2.32 -23.41 12.56
CA PRO A 192 -2.24 -24.83 12.19
C PRO A 192 -1.68 -25.05 10.79
N ALA A 193 -2.06 -24.19 9.82
CA ALA A 193 -1.68 -24.35 8.41
C ALA A 193 -0.19 -24.12 8.15
N THR A 194 0.47 -23.33 9.00
CA THR A 194 1.88 -22.91 8.81
C THR A 194 2.85 -23.57 9.80
N ARG A 195 2.44 -24.63 10.52
CA ARG A 195 3.32 -25.35 11.47
C ARG A 195 4.62 -25.82 10.81
N TRP A 196 4.54 -26.26 9.57
CA TRP A 196 5.69 -26.71 8.80
C TRP A 196 6.75 -25.62 8.52
N LEU A 197 6.44 -24.34 8.72
CA LEU A 197 7.42 -23.26 8.64
C LEU A 197 8.35 -23.21 9.86
N ASP A 198 7.97 -23.82 10.99
CA ASP A 198 8.81 -23.91 12.21
C ASP A 198 9.81 -25.07 12.13
N ASP A 199 9.51 -26.13 11.35
CA ASP A 199 10.38 -27.29 11.19
C ASP A 199 11.65 -26.96 10.40
N GLU A 200 11.70 -25.73 9.86
CA GLU A 200 12.84 -25.24 9.12
C GLU A 200 13.85 -24.62 10.11
N ALA A 201 15.07 -25.20 10.14
CA ALA A 201 16.16 -24.66 10.92
C ALA A 201 16.29 -23.14 10.70
N PRO A 202 16.54 -22.34 11.77
CA PRO A 202 16.87 -20.94 11.56
C PRO A 202 17.97 -20.89 10.50
N PRO A 203 17.98 -19.90 9.60
CA PRO A 203 19.04 -19.76 8.64
C PRO A 203 20.33 -19.89 9.44
N ALA A 204 21.20 -20.86 9.06
CA ALA A 204 22.50 -20.96 9.65
C ALA A 204 23.02 -19.52 9.71
N THR A 205 23.48 -19.12 10.89
CA THR A 205 24.13 -17.82 11.12
C THR A 205 25.42 -17.81 10.30
N GLY A 206 25.28 -17.86 9.00
CA GLY A 206 26.31 -18.00 8.02
C GLY A 206 26.07 -17.02 6.91
N GLU A 207 26.87 -16.04 6.95
CA GLU A 207 27.01 -14.82 6.17
C GLU A 207 25.89 -13.79 6.47
N PRO A 208 26.24 -12.73 7.24
CA PRO A 208 25.51 -11.49 7.12
C PRO A 208 25.57 -11.20 5.62
N GLY A 209 24.45 -11.39 4.91
CA GLY A 209 24.32 -10.86 3.57
C GLY A 209 24.90 -9.46 3.70
N THR A 210 25.97 -9.17 2.99
CA THR A 210 26.76 -7.95 3.14
C THR A 210 25.79 -6.81 3.38
N VAL A 211 25.70 -6.37 4.66
CA VAL A 211 24.85 -5.25 5.04
C VAL A 211 25.41 -4.11 4.22
N LEU A 212 24.72 -3.83 3.12
CA LEU A 212 25.15 -2.77 2.23
C LEU A 212 25.17 -1.51 3.08
N PRO A 213 26.32 -0.83 3.20
CA PRO A 213 26.39 0.33 4.07
C PRO A 213 25.32 1.31 3.60
N TRP A 214 24.45 1.74 4.49
CA TRP A 214 23.40 2.72 4.22
C TRP A 214 23.90 3.90 3.39
N ARG A 215 25.16 4.30 3.61
CA ARG A 215 25.86 5.33 2.84
C ARG A 215 25.90 5.01 1.33
N ALA A 216 26.08 3.75 0.95
CA ALA A 216 26.12 3.36 -0.47
C ALA A 216 24.73 3.39 -1.13
N VAL A 217 23.67 3.12 -0.35
CA VAL A 217 22.28 3.21 -0.84
C VAL A 217 21.85 4.67 -0.91
N LEU A 218 22.06 5.44 0.15
CA LEU A 218 21.65 6.85 0.22
C LEU A 218 22.51 7.76 -0.66
N GLY A 219 23.75 7.37 -0.99
CA GLY A 219 24.63 8.08 -1.93
C GLY A 219 24.32 7.80 -3.40
N ASP A 220 23.51 6.77 -3.70
CA ASP A 220 23.16 6.45 -5.09
C ASP A 220 22.00 7.34 -5.58
N ARG A 221 22.23 8.07 -6.67
CA ARG A 221 21.23 8.92 -7.34
C ARG A 221 19.96 8.14 -7.75
N ARG A 222 20.08 6.84 -8.04
CA ARG A 222 18.96 5.97 -8.41
C ARG A 222 18.00 5.80 -7.26
N THR A 223 18.50 5.74 -6.02
CA THR A 223 17.68 5.72 -4.80
C THR A 223 16.80 6.95 -4.73
N TRP A 224 17.35 8.13 -4.95
CA TRP A 224 16.59 9.38 -4.90
C TRP A 224 15.65 9.57 -6.09
N ALA A 225 16.01 9.04 -7.27
CA ALA A 225 15.08 8.98 -8.39
C ALA A 225 13.79 8.22 -8.02
N ILE A 226 13.94 7.06 -7.37
CA ILE A 226 12.82 6.21 -6.94
C ILE A 226 12.10 6.82 -5.73
N ALA A 227 12.84 7.26 -4.72
CA ALA A 227 12.29 7.81 -3.49
C ALA A 227 11.48 9.10 -3.73
N GLY A 228 12.00 10.03 -4.54
CA GLY A 228 11.28 11.25 -4.89
C GLY A 228 10.04 10.98 -5.74
N ALA A 229 10.13 10.07 -6.71
CA ALA A 229 8.98 9.67 -7.50
C ALA A 229 7.90 8.98 -6.63
N LYS A 230 8.30 8.11 -5.69
CA LYS A 230 7.39 7.51 -4.70
C LYS A 230 6.75 8.57 -3.82
N GLY A 231 7.52 9.52 -3.29
CA GLY A 231 6.98 10.62 -2.51
C GLY A 231 5.91 11.40 -3.25
N LEU A 232 6.19 11.82 -4.48
CA LEU A 232 5.26 12.57 -5.33
C LEU A 232 3.99 11.79 -5.70
N THR A 233 4.09 10.49 -5.91
CA THR A 233 2.93 9.68 -6.34
C THR A 233 2.13 9.11 -5.18
N ASP A 234 2.79 8.64 -4.11
CA ASP A 234 2.11 8.03 -2.98
C ASP A 234 1.35 9.06 -2.13
N MET A 235 1.78 10.34 -2.11
CA MET A 235 0.99 11.39 -1.44
C MET A 235 -0.42 11.51 -2.02
N VAL A 236 -0.58 11.31 -3.34
CA VAL A 236 -1.87 11.32 -4.02
C VAL A 236 -2.70 10.09 -3.66
N TRP A 237 -2.06 8.91 -3.61
CA TRP A 237 -2.71 7.68 -3.19
C TRP A 237 -3.30 7.81 -1.78
N TRP A 238 -2.48 8.24 -0.80
CA TRP A 238 -2.90 8.37 0.59
C TRP A 238 -3.94 9.45 0.80
N PHE A 239 -3.84 10.57 0.06
CA PHE A 239 -4.85 11.61 0.04
C PHE A 239 -6.21 11.07 -0.42
N LEU A 240 -6.25 10.46 -1.60
CA LEU A 240 -7.50 9.96 -2.16
C LEU A 240 -8.07 8.79 -1.33
N LEU A 241 -7.21 7.91 -0.79
CA LEU A 241 -7.66 6.83 0.08
C LEU A 241 -8.32 7.35 1.36
N PHE A 242 -7.74 8.37 1.98
CA PHE A 242 -8.18 8.86 3.28
C PHE A 242 -9.33 9.86 3.20
N TRP A 243 -9.33 10.73 2.17
CA TRP A 243 -10.25 11.86 2.08
C TRP A 243 -11.41 11.67 1.10
N THR A 244 -11.38 10.70 0.19
CA THR A 244 -12.46 10.47 -0.77
C THR A 244 -13.83 10.25 -0.11
N PRO A 245 -13.99 9.47 0.98
CA PRO A 245 -15.30 9.33 1.63
C PRO A 245 -15.87 10.67 2.13
N ASP A 246 -15.02 11.52 2.72
CA ASP A 246 -15.40 12.85 3.18
C ASP A 246 -15.76 13.78 2.01
N LEU A 247 -14.98 13.77 0.95
CA LEU A 247 -15.28 14.51 -0.28
C LEU A 247 -16.67 14.18 -0.81
N PHE A 248 -17.00 12.88 -0.88
CA PHE A 248 -18.32 12.44 -1.38
C PHE A 248 -19.46 12.84 -0.45
N ALA A 249 -19.24 12.77 0.86
CA ALA A 249 -20.23 13.21 1.84
C ALA A 249 -20.48 14.73 1.76
N ARG A 250 -19.43 15.55 1.68
CA ARG A 250 -19.53 17.02 1.64
C ARG A 250 -20.02 17.56 0.30
N THR A 251 -19.46 17.07 -0.80
CA THR A 251 -19.74 17.63 -2.13
C THR A 251 -21.07 17.14 -2.70
N PHE A 252 -21.41 15.87 -2.46
CA PHE A 252 -22.60 15.24 -3.05
C PHE A 252 -23.69 14.89 -2.02
N GLY A 253 -23.48 15.21 -0.75
CA GLY A 253 -24.43 14.89 0.32
C GLY A 253 -24.64 13.38 0.53
N LEU A 254 -23.66 12.55 0.17
CA LEU A 254 -23.81 11.11 0.31
C LEU A 254 -23.80 10.69 1.77
N THR A 255 -24.86 10.03 2.18
CA THR A 255 -24.95 9.40 3.51
C THR A 255 -24.09 8.16 3.57
N GLN A 256 -23.77 7.70 4.79
CA GLN A 256 -22.96 6.52 5.07
C GLN A 256 -23.33 5.32 4.19
N GLY A 257 -24.64 5.04 4.01
CA GLY A 257 -25.09 3.88 3.24
C GLY A 257 -24.92 4.01 1.71
N ARG A 258 -24.66 5.21 1.20
CA ARG A 258 -24.51 5.46 -0.25
C ARG A 258 -23.05 5.65 -0.69
N LEU A 259 -22.11 5.69 0.25
CA LEU A 259 -20.69 5.85 -0.04
C LEU A 259 -20.06 4.61 -0.70
N GLY A 260 -20.58 3.43 -0.41
CA GLY A 260 -19.93 2.16 -0.75
C GLY A 260 -19.66 1.96 -2.23
N ALA A 261 -20.71 2.02 -3.05
CA ALA A 261 -20.60 1.66 -4.46
C ALA A 261 -19.72 2.62 -5.30
N PRO A 262 -19.81 3.96 -5.18
CA PRO A 262 -18.90 4.86 -5.90
C PRO A 262 -17.44 4.65 -5.51
N ILE A 263 -17.14 4.42 -4.21
CA ILE A 263 -15.78 4.21 -3.74
C ILE A 263 -15.24 2.84 -4.20
N ALA A 264 -16.08 1.80 -4.19
CA ALA A 264 -15.70 0.50 -4.73
C ALA A 264 -15.34 0.56 -6.23
N LEU A 265 -16.08 1.35 -7.02
CA LEU A 265 -15.77 1.61 -8.44
C LEU A 265 -14.37 2.23 -8.60
N ILE A 266 -14.03 3.21 -7.77
CA ILE A 266 -12.71 3.87 -7.78
C ILE A 266 -11.59 2.83 -7.62
N TYR A 267 -11.70 1.93 -6.64
CA TYR A 267 -10.68 0.90 -6.41
C TYR A 267 -10.70 -0.23 -7.42
N ALA A 268 -11.85 -0.55 -8.00
CA ALA A 268 -11.92 -1.48 -9.13
C ALA A 268 -11.13 -0.93 -10.35
N MET A 269 -11.25 0.37 -10.63
CA MET A 269 -10.44 1.03 -11.66
C MET A 269 -8.95 1.04 -11.31
N ALA A 270 -8.58 1.24 -10.04
CA ALA A 270 -7.19 1.12 -9.58
C ALA A 270 -6.62 -0.28 -9.88
N ALA A 271 -7.36 -1.34 -9.57
CA ALA A 271 -6.96 -2.72 -9.87
C ALA A 271 -6.73 -2.95 -11.37
N LEU A 272 -7.62 -2.41 -12.21
CA LEU A 272 -7.45 -2.45 -13.68
C LEU A 272 -6.21 -1.67 -14.14
N GLY A 273 -5.85 -0.58 -13.47
CA GLY A 273 -4.64 0.19 -13.72
C GLY A 273 -3.36 -0.64 -13.52
N ALA A 274 -3.27 -1.36 -12.41
CA ALA A 274 -2.16 -2.27 -12.13
C ALA A 274 -2.05 -3.36 -13.20
N ALA A 275 -3.18 -4.01 -13.54
CA ALA A 275 -3.22 -5.06 -14.56
C ALA A 275 -2.84 -4.52 -15.95
N SER A 276 -3.32 -3.33 -16.32
CA SER A 276 -3.01 -2.69 -17.61
C SER A 276 -1.51 -2.45 -17.78
N SER A 277 -0.84 -2.01 -16.72
CA SER A 277 0.61 -1.76 -16.74
C SER A 277 1.40 -3.06 -16.90
N GLY A 278 1.00 -4.12 -16.20
CA GLY A 278 1.61 -5.45 -16.35
C GLY A 278 1.53 -6.01 -17.77
N ALA A 279 0.44 -5.68 -18.49
CA ALA A 279 0.24 -6.10 -19.88
C ALA A 279 0.88 -5.15 -20.90
N LEU A 280 0.94 -3.85 -20.63
CA LEU A 280 1.41 -2.83 -21.56
C LEU A 280 2.91 -2.94 -21.81
N PHE A 281 3.71 -3.02 -20.76
CA PHE A 281 5.17 -3.00 -20.87
C PHE A 281 5.73 -4.13 -21.74
N PRO A 282 5.38 -5.42 -21.56
CA PRO A 282 5.84 -6.49 -22.45
C PRO A 282 5.41 -6.29 -23.92
N ARG A 283 4.21 -5.75 -24.14
CA ARG A 283 3.72 -5.47 -25.50
C ARG A 283 4.53 -4.37 -26.22
N LEU A 284 4.96 -3.35 -25.47
CA LEU A 284 5.82 -2.29 -26.02
C LEU A 284 7.21 -2.84 -26.39
N LEU A 285 7.78 -3.70 -25.54
CA LEU A 285 9.05 -4.39 -25.86
C LEU A 285 8.92 -5.30 -27.09
N ALA A 286 7.83 -6.08 -27.19
CA ALA A 286 7.56 -6.94 -28.35
C ALA A 286 7.41 -6.14 -29.66
N ARG A 287 7.04 -4.85 -29.57
CA ARG A 287 7.01 -3.92 -30.72
C ARG A 287 8.35 -3.26 -31.01
N GLY A 288 9.44 -3.71 -30.39
CA GLY A 288 10.80 -3.21 -30.63
C GLY A 288 11.15 -1.92 -29.89
N MET A 289 10.34 -1.46 -28.92
CA MET A 289 10.71 -0.31 -28.10
C MET A 289 11.84 -0.68 -27.13
N SER A 290 12.80 0.22 -26.93
CA SER A 290 13.81 0.06 -25.89
C SER A 290 13.17 0.14 -24.50
N VAL A 291 13.76 -0.55 -23.51
CA VAL A 291 13.32 -0.51 -22.09
C VAL A 291 13.14 0.93 -21.60
N ASN A 292 14.10 1.81 -21.92
CA ASN A 292 14.03 3.22 -21.53
C ASN A 292 12.79 3.94 -22.09
N ARG A 293 12.48 3.75 -23.37
CA ARG A 293 11.29 4.36 -24.00
C ARG A 293 10.01 3.71 -23.51
N ALA A 294 9.96 2.40 -23.36
CA ALA A 294 8.78 1.68 -22.89
C ALA A 294 8.42 2.06 -21.44
N ARG A 295 9.40 2.10 -20.52
CA ARG A 295 9.16 2.50 -19.13
C ARG A 295 8.71 3.95 -18.99
N LYS A 296 9.51 4.88 -19.49
CA LYS A 296 9.23 6.31 -19.32
C LYS A 296 8.02 6.77 -20.13
N GLY A 297 7.82 6.23 -21.32
CA GLY A 297 6.64 6.48 -22.14
C GLY A 297 5.35 5.99 -21.45
N SER A 298 5.37 4.80 -20.83
CA SER A 298 4.25 4.30 -20.06
C SER A 298 3.99 5.18 -18.83
N MET A 299 5.02 5.57 -18.09
CA MET A 299 4.89 6.47 -16.94
C MET A 299 4.29 7.81 -17.33
N LEU A 300 4.75 8.41 -18.43
CA LEU A 300 4.23 9.66 -18.97
C LEU A 300 2.76 9.51 -19.39
N ALA A 301 2.41 8.42 -20.07
CA ALA A 301 1.02 8.15 -20.46
C ALA A 301 0.09 8.05 -19.25
N TYR A 302 0.49 7.29 -18.20
CA TYR A 302 -0.28 7.25 -16.95
C TYR A 302 -0.30 8.63 -16.25
N GLY A 303 0.81 9.37 -16.26
CA GLY A 303 0.87 10.73 -15.71
C GLY A 303 -0.08 11.71 -16.40
N CYS A 304 -0.32 11.55 -17.70
CA CYS A 304 -1.30 12.36 -18.44
C CYS A 304 -2.75 11.97 -18.10
N LEU A 305 -3.01 10.70 -17.79
CA LEU A 305 -4.36 10.23 -17.45
C LEU A 305 -4.87 10.80 -16.12
N ILE A 306 -4.00 11.26 -15.22
CA ILE A 306 -4.43 11.87 -13.95
C ILE A 306 -4.83 13.33 -14.09
N LEU A 307 -4.41 14.02 -15.14
CA LEU A 307 -4.65 15.45 -15.33
C LEU A 307 -6.12 15.90 -15.16
N PRO A 308 -7.14 15.11 -15.58
CA PRO A 308 -8.55 15.52 -15.42
C PRO A 308 -9.05 15.39 -13.99
N VAL A 309 -8.29 14.90 -13.02
CA VAL A 309 -8.80 14.65 -11.64
C VAL A 309 -9.42 15.88 -10.96
N PRO A 310 -8.95 17.14 -11.16
CA PRO A 310 -9.59 18.31 -10.57
C PRO A 310 -11.03 18.53 -11.01
N LEU A 311 -11.42 18.04 -12.19
CA LEU A 311 -12.79 18.11 -12.69
C LEU A 311 -13.76 17.32 -11.81
N ALA A 312 -13.27 16.39 -10.98
CA ALA A 312 -14.11 15.67 -10.03
C ALA A 312 -14.81 16.60 -9.02
N LEU A 313 -14.19 17.75 -8.69
CA LEU A 313 -14.77 18.74 -7.79
C LEU A 313 -15.93 19.51 -8.41
N GLN A 314 -16.03 19.54 -9.74
CA GLN A 314 -17.07 20.21 -10.51
C GLN A 314 -18.09 19.23 -11.09
N ALA A 315 -17.95 17.94 -10.79
CA ALA A 315 -18.82 16.91 -11.33
C ALA A 315 -20.28 17.09 -10.82
N GLY A 316 -21.24 17.07 -11.72
CA GLY A 316 -22.66 17.17 -11.37
C GLY A 316 -23.24 15.89 -10.76
N SER A 317 -22.43 14.82 -10.63
CA SER A 317 -22.88 13.51 -10.13
C SER A 317 -21.74 12.80 -9.39
N PRO A 318 -22.06 12.09 -8.28
CA PRO A 318 -21.04 11.30 -7.56
C PRO A 318 -20.44 10.20 -8.44
N TRP A 319 -21.16 9.70 -9.43
CA TRP A 319 -20.63 8.68 -10.35
C TRP A 319 -19.61 9.24 -11.33
N VAL A 320 -19.82 10.47 -11.83
CA VAL A 320 -18.84 11.15 -12.68
C VAL A 320 -17.58 11.47 -11.87
N ALA A 321 -17.73 11.95 -10.63
CA ALA A 321 -16.60 12.15 -9.73
C ALA A 321 -15.86 10.83 -9.46
N ALA A 322 -16.58 9.72 -9.21
CA ALA A 322 -16.00 8.40 -9.01
C ALA A 322 -15.22 7.91 -10.24
N LEU A 323 -15.70 8.16 -11.44
CA LEU A 323 -14.99 7.82 -12.68
C LEU A 323 -13.70 8.65 -12.84
N LEU A 324 -13.74 9.95 -12.55
CA LEU A 324 -12.56 10.82 -12.65
C LEU A 324 -11.50 10.48 -11.58
N ILE A 325 -11.92 10.27 -10.34
CA ILE A 325 -11.01 9.81 -9.26
C ILE A 325 -10.55 8.37 -9.54
N GLY A 326 -11.42 7.52 -10.04
CA GLY A 326 -11.09 6.16 -10.46
C GLY A 326 -10.05 6.13 -11.59
N LEU A 327 -10.16 7.04 -12.58
CA LEU A 327 -9.15 7.22 -13.62
C LEU A 327 -7.81 7.66 -13.03
N ALA A 328 -7.85 8.54 -12.03
CA ALA A 328 -6.63 8.96 -11.33
C ALA A 328 -5.98 7.79 -10.58
N LEU A 329 -6.75 6.93 -9.89
CA LEU A 329 -6.20 5.75 -9.21
C LEU A 329 -5.82 4.63 -10.18
N PHE A 330 -6.49 4.49 -11.33
CA PHE A 330 -6.02 3.67 -12.45
C PHE A 330 -4.64 4.12 -12.90
N ALA A 331 -4.47 5.41 -13.14
CA ALA A 331 -3.20 6.00 -13.54
C ALA A 331 -2.12 5.82 -12.48
N HIS A 332 -2.45 6.05 -11.18
CA HIS A 332 -1.55 5.80 -10.05
C HIS A 332 -1.02 4.37 -10.04
N GLN A 333 -1.89 3.39 -10.08
CA GLN A 333 -1.50 1.97 -10.01
C GLN A 333 -0.70 1.55 -11.25
N GLY A 334 -1.07 2.06 -12.43
CA GLY A 334 -0.29 1.87 -13.65
C GLY A 334 1.11 2.46 -13.56
N PHE A 335 1.24 3.68 -13.04
CA PHE A 335 2.52 4.35 -12.79
C PHE A 335 3.33 3.61 -11.73
N SER A 336 2.74 3.29 -10.60
CA SER A 336 3.40 2.61 -9.46
C SER A 336 3.98 1.26 -9.88
N THR A 337 3.24 0.47 -10.65
CA THR A 337 3.72 -0.81 -11.21
C THR A 337 4.95 -0.60 -12.11
N ASN A 338 4.93 0.44 -12.95
CA ASN A 338 6.09 0.80 -13.77
C ASN A 338 7.27 1.29 -12.93
N LEU A 339 7.03 2.00 -11.84
CA LEU A 339 8.07 2.50 -10.94
C LEU A 339 8.78 1.36 -10.21
N PHE A 340 8.05 0.31 -9.78
CA PHE A 340 8.67 -0.90 -9.25
C PHE A 340 9.52 -1.63 -10.30
N GLY A 341 9.02 -1.74 -11.53
CA GLY A 341 9.80 -2.29 -12.63
C GLY A 341 11.03 -1.44 -12.96
N PHE A 342 10.90 -0.11 -12.95
CA PHE A 342 12.03 0.81 -13.11
C PHE A 342 13.09 0.59 -12.02
N ALA A 343 12.68 0.42 -10.76
CA ALA A 343 13.63 0.11 -9.69
C ALA A 343 14.42 -1.18 -9.96
N ALA A 344 13.74 -2.23 -10.45
CA ALA A 344 14.39 -3.49 -10.82
C ALA A 344 15.32 -3.36 -12.05
N ASP A 345 15.00 -2.45 -12.97
CA ASP A 345 15.81 -2.24 -14.19
C ASP A 345 17.08 -1.42 -13.93
N VAL A 346 17.10 -0.53 -12.92
CA VAL A 346 18.22 0.42 -12.71
C VAL A 346 19.05 0.16 -11.47
N VAL A 347 18.57 -0.64 -10.52
CA VAL A 347 19.25 -0.92 -9.25
C VAL A 347 19.71 -2.37 -9.23
N PRO A 348 20.96 -2.68 -8.80
CA PRO A 348 21.42 -4.05 -8.64
C PRO A 348 20.48 -4.86 -7.76
N VAL A 349 20.21 -6.12 -8.12
CA VAL A 349 19.24 -7.01 -7.44
C VAL A 349 19.45 -7.04 -5.92
N THR A 350 20.71 -7.02 -5.47
CA THR A 350 21.09 -7.01 -4.04
C THR A 350 20.62 -5.75 -3.28
N ARG A 351 20.27 -4.65 -3.98
CA ARG A 351 19.91 -3.35 -3.39
C ARG A 351 18.44 -2.96 -3.62
N VAL A 352 17.75 -3.61 -4.55
CA VAL A 352 16.38 -3.25 -4.96
C VAL A 352 15.44 -3.16 -3.76
N ALA A 353 15.47 -4.16 -2.87
CA ALA A 353 14.60 -4.18 -1.71
C ALA A 353 14.81 -2.97 -0.77
N THR A 354 16.09 -2.64 -0.51
CA THR A 354 16.44 -1.49 0.36
C THR A 354 16.04 -0.17 -0.28
N VAL A 355 16.28 0.00 -1.59
CA VAL A 355 15.89 1.22 -2.32
C VAL A 355 14.37 1.38 -2.36
N VAL A 356 13.63 0.30 -2.59
CA VAL A 356 12.16 0.32 -2.53
C VAL A 356 11.65 0.65 -1.13
N ALA A 357 12.33 0.15 -0.08
CA ALA A 357 11.98 0.50 1.31
C ALA A 357 12.20 1.99 1.60
N VAL A 358 13.31 2.59 1.16
CA VAL A 358 13.54 4.05 1.25
C VAL A 358 12.42 4.80 0.51
N GLY A 359 12.06 4.35 -0.69
CA GLY A 359 10.93 4.90 -1.45
C GLY A 359 9.61 4.83 -0.68
N ALA A 360 9.33 3.70 -0.02
CA ALA A 360 8.11 3.54 0.78
C ALA A 360 8.09 4.48 2.00
N VAL A 361 9.23 4.69 2.68
CA VAL A 361 9.35 5.67 3.76
C VAL A 361 9.03 7.08 3.24
N CYS A 362 9.65 7.50 2.12
CA CYS A 362 9.37 8.80 1.50
C CYS A 362 7.91 8.94 1.08
N GLY A 363 7.31 7.87 0.53
CA GLY A 363 5.90 7.83 0.16
C GLY A 363 4.95 8.02 1.35
N ASN A 364 5.21 7.34 2.47
CA ASN A 364 4.42 7.51 3.69
C ASN A 364 4.57 8.91 4.30
N LEU A 365 5.79 9.46 4.36
CA LEU A 365 6.03 10.81 4.88
C LEU A 365 5.38 11.89 3.99
N ALA A 366 5.46 11.76 2.67
CA ALA A 366 4.76 12.65 1.75
C ALA A 366 3.23 12.51 1.86
N GLY A 367 2.73 11.29 2.04
CA GLY A 367 1.33 11.01 2.34
C GLY A 367 0.86 11.67 3.64
N MET A 368 1.67 11.58 4.70
CA MET A 368 1.43 12.30 5.95
C MET A 368 1.25 13.80 5.71
N GLY A 369 2.22 14.42 5.00
CA GLY A 369 2.17 15.85 4.70
C GLY A 369 0.92 16.22 3.89
N MET A 370 0.52 15.41 2.91
CA MET A 370 -0.66 15.66 2.09
C MET A 370 -1.97 15.52 2.90
N ILE A 371 -2.03 14.58 3.84
CA ILE A 371 -3.19 14.40 4.73
C ILE A 371 -3.33 15.61 5.66
N GLU A 372 -2.24 16.08 6.27
CA GLU A 372 -2.22 17.27 7.12
C GLU A 372 -2.60 18.53 6.34
N LEU A 373 -2.00 18.73 5.17
CA LEU A 373 -2.30 19.87 4.31
C LEU A 373 -3.79 19.90 3.93
N THR A 374 -4.40 18.73 3.72
CA THR A 374 -5.83 18.64 3.42
C THR A 374 -6.67 19.04 4.63
N GLY A 375 -6.36 18.54 5.82
CA GLY A 375 -7.06 18.90 7.06
C GLY A 375 -7.00 20.42 7.32
N TRP A 376 -5.82 21.01 7.19
CA TRP A 376 -5.63 22.45 7.30
C TRP A 376 -6.42 23.23 6.24
N SER A 377 -6.35 22.81 4.98
CA SER A 377 -7.06 23.48 3.87
C SER A 377 -8.59 23.47 4.04
N LEU A 378 -9.14 22.37 4.57
CA LEU A 378 -10.57 22.26 4.86
C LEU A 378 -10.96 23.13 6.06
N SER A 379 -10.15 23.16 7.11
CA SER A 379 -10.43 23.96 8.32
C SER A 379 -10.36 25.47 8.07
N THR A 380 -9.56 25.90 7.09
CA THR A 380 -9.44 27.31 6.68
C THR A 380 -10.43 27.73 5.59
N GLY A 381 -11.28 26.80 5.12
CA GLY A 381 -12.29 27.09 4.09
C GLY A 381 -11.76 27.12 2.66
N VAL A 382 -10.50 26.79 2.41
CA VAL A 382 -9.90 26.72 1.06
C VAL A 382 -10.44 25.54 0.26
N GLY A 383 -10.82 24.45 0.95
CA GLY A 383 -11.42 23.28 0.34
C GLY A 383 -10.40 22.30 -0.28
N TYR A 384 -10.88 21.43 -1.15
CA TYR A 384 -10.07 20.34 -1.76
C TYR A 384 -9.23 20.78 -2.97
N TRP A 385 -9.50 21.94 -3.54
CA TRP A 385 -8.92 22.37 -4.82
C TRP A 385 -7.38 22.29 -4.88
N PRO A 386 -6.62 22.79 -3.88
CA PRO A 386 -5.16 22.74 -3.95
C PRO A 386 -4.60 21.32 -4.03
N MET A 387 -5.22 20.39 -3.30
CA MET A 387 -4.81 18.99 -3.28
C MET A 387 -5.07 18.28 -4.62
N PHE A 388 -6.19 18.59 -5.26
CA PHE A 388 -6.51 18.07 -6.59
C PHE A 388 -5.60 18.65 -7.67
N ALA A 389 -5.26 19.95 -7.60
CA ALA A 389 -4.31 20.58 -8.51
C ALA A 389 -2.88 20.00 -8.34
N LEU A 390 -2.44 19.79 -7.09
CA LEU A 390 -1.18 19.14 -6.79
C LEU A 390 -1.19 17.67 -7.28
N SER A 391 -2.29 16.95 -7.09
CA SER A 391 -2.44 15.57 -7.57
C SER A 391 -2.33 15.46 -9.08
N ALA A 392 -2.93 16.39 -9.82
CA ALA A 392 -2.86 16.42 -11.28
C ALA A 392 -1.43 16.62 -11.79
N SER A 393 -0.62 17.45 -11.12
CA SER A 393 0.75 17.75 -11.53
C SER A 393 1.79 16.72 -11.06
N ALA A 394 1.51 16.01 -9.96
CA ALA A 394 2.46 15.18 -9.23
C ALA A 394 3.14 14.11 -10.11
N TYR A 395 2.42 13.48 -11.02
CA TYR A 395 2.94 12.38 -11.86
C TYR A 395 3.82 12.87 -13.01
N LEU A 396 3.50 14.04 -13.56
CA LEU A 396 4.36 14.69 -14.55
C LEU A 396 5.65 15.15 -13.87
N LEU A 397 5.55 15.72 -12.67
CA LEU A 397 6.72 16.08 -11.86
C LEU A 397 7.54 14.84 -11.50
N ALA A 398 6.91 13.72 -11.12
CA ALA A 398 7.61 12.47 -10.84
C ALA A 398 8.32 11.91 -12.09
N THR A 399 7.70 12.00 -13.27
CA THR A 399 8.31 11.58 -14.51
C THR A 399 9.51 12.47 -14.87
N GLY A 400 9.38 13.79 -14.71
CA GLY A 400 10.48 14.75 -14.87
C GLY A 400 11.61 14.50 -13.87
N TRP A 401 11.27 14.22 -12.61
CA TRP A 401 12.22 13.86 -11.56
C TRP A 401 13.04 12.63 -11.95
N ILE A 402 12.37 11.54 -12.38
CA ILE A 402 13.06 10.34 -12.85
C ILE A 402 13.96 10.66 -14.05
N GLN A 403 13.48 11.48 -14.99
CA GLN A 403 14.27 11.88 -16.17
C GLN A 403 15.53 12.65 -15.78
N LEU A 404 15.44 13.50 -14.75
CA LEU A 404 16.56 14.31 -14.27
C LEU A 404 17.65 13.45 -13.62
N TRP A 405 17.25 12.52 -12.74
CA TRP A 405 18.19 11.68 -11.99
C TRP A 405 18.71 10.48 -12.77
N VAL A 406 17.89 9.91 -13.67
CA VAL A 406 18.21 8.75 -14.50
C VAL A 406 17.79 9.03 -15.95
N PRO A 407 18.56 9.83 -16.70
CA PRO A 407 18.23 10.20 -18.09
C PRO A 407 18.08 8.99 -19.02
N VAL A 408 18.90 7.96 -18.83
CA VAL A 408 18.90 6.73 -19.65
C VAL A 408 18.92 5.51 -18.74
N ILE A 409 17.96 4.61 -18.95
CA ILE A 409 17.96 3.28 -18.32
C ILE A 409 18.95 2.41 -19.09
N ARG A 410 20.06 2.06 -18.47
CA ARG A 410 21.01 1.07 -18.97
C ARG A 410 20.71 -0.24 -18.26
N VAL A 411 20.16 -1.20 -18.97
CA VAL A 411 19.99 -2.56 -18.47
C VAL A 411 21.35 -3.23 -18.54
N ASP A 412 21.82 -3.73 -17.41
CA ASP A 412 23.08 -4.48 -17.36
C ASP A 412 22.88 -5.81 -18.10
N PRO A 413 23.66 -6.14 -19.14
CA PRO A 413 23.46 -7.38 -19.91
C PRO A 413 23.76 -8.65 -19.11
N ALA A 414 24.18 -8.53 -17.86
CA ALA A 414 24.52 -9.63 -16.94
C ALA A 414 23.42 -9.93 -15.88
N GLY A 415 22.17 -9.48 -16.09
CA GLY A 415 21.02 -9.74 -15.19
C GLY A 415 20.13 -10.87 -15.69
#